data_8999eaa22d9e642f5ca17bc591059bac
#
_entry.id   8999eaa22d9e642f5ca17bc591059bac
#
_cell.length_a   1.000
_cell.length_b   1.000
_cell.length_c   1.000
_cell.angle_alpha   90.00
_cell.angle_beta   90.00
_cell.angle_gamma   90.00
#
_symmetry.space_group_name_H-M   'P 1'
#
loop_
_entity.id
_entity.type
_entity.pdbx_description
1 polymer ?
#
loop_
_entity_poly.entity_id
_entity_poly.type
_entity_poly.pdbx_seq_one_letter_code
_entity_poly.pdbx_strand_id
1 'polypeptide(L)'
;MGQIKPKIELTSKQQLIFDEVKKSHFLKTSFYFTGGTALSSVYLHHRLSDDLDFFSEEKFDTLPIVNLMAEWGQRHQFKINSRELEVVRIFLLEFKDKEKLKVDFGYYPYKRLEQGRIIDSVKIDSLFDIAVNKLQTIHQRNNVKDFVDLYFLLQKFTVWDLMEGVKVKFRMELDPYTISAAYLKAEKFEDLPIMLVPLNLLELKNFYKDLAKKLGSSVVKK
;
A
#
# COMPACT_ATOMS: atom_id res chain seq x y z
N MET A 1 12.35 -30.17 7.23
CA MET A 1 11.24 -29.21 7.22
C MET A 1 11.36 -28.37 5.97
N GLY A 2 10.48 -28.57 4.98
CA GLY A 2 10.47 -27.77 3.76
C GLY A 2 10.08 -26.33 4.08
N GLN A 3 10.92 -25.37 3.73
CA GLN A 3 10.58 -23.97 3.82
C GLN A 3 9.41 -23.71 2.86
N ILE A 4 8.25 -23.41 3.42
CA ILE A 4 7.10 -22.94 2.64
C ILE A 4 7.56 -21.63 1.97
N LYS A 5 7.74 -21.64 0.65
CA LYS A 5 8.07 -20.41 -0.08
C LYS A 5 6.90 -19.43 0.13
N PRO A 6 7.17 -18.19 0.55
CA PRO A 6 6.13 -17.19 0.70
C PRO A 6 5.41 -17.00 -0.64
N LYS A 7 4.12 -17.28 -0.66
CA LYS A 7 3.26 -17.16 -1.83
C LYS A 7 2.52 -15.81 -1.74
N ILE A 8 2.47 -15.09 -2.85
CA ILE A 8 1.62 -13.90 -2.96
C ILE A 8 0.22 -14.36 -3.35
N GLU A 9 -0.79 -13.91 -2.62
CA GLU A 9 -2.21 -14.20 -2.93
C GLU A 9 -2.82 -13.06 -3.73
N LEU A 10 -2.78 -13.20 -5.05
CA LEU A 10 -3.32 -12.25 -6.02
C LEU A 10 -4.54 -12.82 -6.72
N THR A 11 -5.44 -11.93 -7.20
CA THR A 11 -6.48 -12.31 -8.14
C THR A 11 -5.87 -12.75 -9.48
N SER A 12 -6.61 -13.43 -10.32
CA SER A 12 -6.10 -13.89 -11.62
C SER A 12 -5.57 -12.75 -12.50
N LYS A 13 -6.23 -11.59 -12.48
CA LYS A 13 -5.80 -10.41 -13.26
C LYS A 13 -4.54 -9.75 -12.66
N GLN A 14 -4.48 -9.66 -11.36
CA GLN A 14 -3.28 -9.17 -10.66
C GLN A 14 -2.09 -10.10 -10.89
N GLN A 15 -2.30 -11.42 -10.80
CA GLN A 15 -1.27 -12.43 -11.03
C GLN A 15 -0.73 -12.35 -12.47
N LEU A 16 -1.61 -12.16 -13.45
CA LEU A 16 -1.23 -12.02 -14.86
C LEU A 16 -0.25 -10.84 -15.05
N ILE A 17 -0.58 -9.68 -14.50
CA ILE A 17 0.31 -8.49 -14.60
C ILE A 17 1.58 -8.69 -13.78
N PHE A 18 1.47 -9.27 -12.58
CA PHE A 18 2.63 -9.54 -11.74
C PHE A 18 3.60 -10.52 -12.42
N ASP A 19 3.10 -11.52 -13.16
CA ASP A 19 3.92 -12.44 -13.94
C ASP A 19 4.65 -11.76 -15.10
N GLU A 20 4.05 -10.75 -15.73
CA GLU A 20 4.74 -9.94 -16.73
C GLU A 20 5.83 -9.04 -16.10
N VAL A 21 5.55 -8.46 -14.91
CA VAL A 21 6.58 -7.72 -14.14
C VAL A 21 7.77 -8.61 -13.81
N LYS A 22 7.55 -9.87 -13.43
CA LYS A 22 8.61 -10.86 -13.14
C LYS A 22 9.50 -11.13 -14.34
N LYS A 23 9.00 -11.03 -15.55
CA LYS A 23 9.77 -11.26 -16.79
C LYS A 23 10.61 -10.04 -17.17
N SER A 24 10.19 -8.83 -16.81
CA SER A 24 10.90 -7.60 -17.14
C SER A 24 12.08 -7.35 -16.20
N HIS A 25 13.31 -7.37 -16.74
CA HIS A 25 14.51 -7.03 -15.97
C HIS A 25 14.43 -5.59 -15.44
N PHE A 26 14.03 -4.65 -16.30
CA PHE A 26 13.88 -3.24 -15.96
C PHE A 26 12.93 -3.04 -14.76
N LEU A 27 11.74 -3.63 -14.80
CA LEU A 27 10.76 -3.44 -13.71
C LEU A 27 11.24 -4.04 -12.39
N LYS A 28 11.85 -5.23 -12.42
CA LYS A 28 12.38 -5.88 -11.19
C LYS A 28 13.52 -5.12 -10.55
N THR A 29 14.35 -4.46 -11.34
CA THR A 29 15.52 -3.72 -10.82
C THR A 29 15.14 -2.34 -10.32
N SER A 30 14.25 -1.65 -11.03
CA SER A 30 13.92 -0.25 -10.78
C SER A 30 12.77 -0.05 -9.81
N PHE A 31 11.90 -1.07 -9.62
CA PHE A 31 10.69 -0.93 -8.83
C PHE A 31 10.60 -1.94 -7.70
N TYR A 32 9.78 -1.63 -6.71
CA TYR A 32 9.32 -2.53 -5.66
C TYR A 32 7.80 -2.49 -5.56
N PHE A 33 7.20 -3.64 -5.27
CA PHE A 33 5.77 -3.79 -5.08
C PHE A 33 5.39 -3.36 -3.67
N THR A 34 4.40 -2.47 -3.54
CA THR A 34 4.02 -1.82 -2.29
C THR A 34 2.50 -1.62 -2.20
N GLY A 35 2.06 -0.75 -1.32
CA GLY A 35 0.64 -0.36 -1.21
C GLY A 35 -0.24 -1.39 -0.51
N GLY A 36 -1.54 -1.19 -0.69
CA GLY A 36 -2.56 -2.02 -0.03
C GLY A 36 -2.54 -3.48 -0.47
N THR A 37 -2.26 -3.74 -1.74
CA THR A 37 -2.22 -5.10 -2.27
C THR A 37 -0.98 -5.85 -1.82
N ALA A 38 0.18 -5.22 -1.78
CA ALA A 38 1.37 -5.85 -1.19
C ALA A 38 1.13 -6.18 0.30
N LEU A 39 0.53 -5.26 1.07
CA LEU A 39 0.18 -5.49 2.45
C LEU A 39 -0.77 -6.69 2.62
N SER A 40 -1.84 -6.70 1.85
CA SER A 40 -2.87 -7.72 1.95
C SER A 40 -2.38 -9.08 1.44
N SER A 41 -1.78 -9.12 0.24
CA SER A 41 -1.44 -10.39 -0.43
C SER A 41 -0.18 -11.09 0.09
N VAL A 42 0.71 -10.34 0.79
CA VAL A 42 2.01 -10.88 1.25
C VAL A 42 2.10 -10.99 2.77
N TYR A 43 1.42 -10.11 3.51
CA TYR A 43 1.67 -9.97 4.95
C TYR A 43 0.47 -10.26 5.84
N LEU A 44 -0.70 -9.66 5.56
CA LEU A 44 -1.81 -9.65 6.51
C LEU A 44 -3.02 -10.49 6.11
N HIS A 45 -3.29 -10.65 4.83
CA HIS A 45 -4.46 -11.38 4.29
C HIS A 45 -5.78 -10.95 4.93
N HIS A 46 -5.92 -9.64 5.21
CA HIS A 46 -6.98 -9.11 6.08
C HIS A 46 -8.19 -8.56 5.31
N ARG A 47 -7.98 -8.10 4.08
CA ARG A 47 -9.02 -7.56 3.19
C ARG A 47 -8.67 -7.76 1.72
N LEU A 48 -9.65 -7.63 0.84
CA LEU A 48 -9.39 -7.55 -0.60
C LEU A 48 -8.74 -6.21 -0.95
N SER A 49 -7.85 -6.25 -1.93
CA SER A 49 -7.22 -5.06 -2.49
C SER A 49 -7.09 -5.21 -4.00
N ASP A 50 -7.44 -4.16 -4.73
CA ASP A 50 -7.71 -4.26 -6.16
C ASP A 50 -6.56 -3.75 -7.03
N ASP A 51 -5.76 -2.79 -6.54
CA ASP A 51 -4.73 -2.08 -7.31
C ASP A 51 -3.36 -2.77 -7.19
N LEU A 52 -2.49 -2.57 -8.18
CA LEU A 52 -1.07 -2.93 -8.10
C LEU A 52 -0.23 -1.66 -8.08
N ASP A 53 0.52 -1.45 -7.01
CA ASP A 53 1.37 -0.29 -6.80
C ASP A 53 2.85 -0.69 -6.89
N PHE A 54 3.57 -0.13 -7.86
CA PHE A 54 5.00 -0.30 -8.05
C PHE A 54 5.71 1.05 -7.90
N PHE A 55 6.58 1.17 -6.91
CA PHE A 55 7.28 2.43 -6.64
C PHE A 55 8.77 2.31 -6.89
N SER A 56 9.39 3.43 -7.26
CA SER A 56 10.84 3.58 -7.43
C SER A 56 11.36 4.73 -6.57
N GLU A 57 12.48 4.51 -5.88
CA GLU A 57 13.20 5.56 -5.15
C GLU A 57 13.95 6.52 -6.10
N GLU A 58 14.15 6.10 -7.33
CA GLU A 58 14.85 6.86 -8.37
C GLU A 58 13.88 7.32 -9.47
N LYS A 59 14.18 8.46 -10.05
CA LYS A 59 13.44 8.94 -11.23
C LYS A 59 13.63 7.96 -12.38
N PHE A 60 12.58 7.74 -13.12
CA PHE A 60 12.56 6.83 -14.27
C PHE A 60 11.86 7.45 -15.47
N ASP A 61 12.23 6.97 -16.66
CA ASP A 61 11.49 7.27 -17.88
C ASP A 61 10.22 6.41 -17.94
N THR A 62 9.09 7.04 -18.23
CA THR A 62 7.80 6.36 -18.32
C THR A 62 7.58 5.64 -19.66
N LEU A 63 8.33 6.02 -20.71
CA LEU A 63 8.15 5.47 -22.06
C LEU A 63 8.37 3.93 -22.12
N PRO A 64 9.42 3.36 -21.48
CA PRO A 64 9.57 1.90 -21.44
C PRO A 64 8.38 1.18 -20.80
N ILE A 65 7.76 1.78 -19.76
CA ILE A 65 6.59 1.20 -19.08
C ILE A 65 5.36 1.24 -20.00
N VAL A 66 5.16 2.37 -20.69
CA VAL A 66 4.07 2.52 -21.66
C VAL A 66 4.17 1.48 -22.77
N ASN A 67 5.38 1.25 -23.30
CA ASN A 67 5.63 0.26 -24.34
C ASN A 67 5.35 -1.17 -23.85
N LEU A 68 5.84 -1.54 -22.65
CA LEU A 68 5.56 -2.83 -22.02
C LEU A 68 4.05 -3.03 -21.83
N MET A 69 3.36 -2.04 -21.30
CA MET A 69 1.91 -2.11 -21.10
C MET A 69 1.16 -2.28 -22.42
N ALA A 70 1.56 -1.57 -23.49
CA ALA A 70 0.96 -1.73 -24.82
C ALA A 70 1.18 -3.15 -25.36
N GLU A 71 2.38 -3.70 -25.23
CA GLU A 71 2.70 -5.08 -25.62
C GLU A 71 1.85 -6.10 -24.84
N TRP A 72 1.73 -5.93 -23.51
CA TRP A 72 0.91 -6.81 -22.67
C TRP A 72 -0.58 -6.69 -23.00
N GLY A 73 -1.06 -5.47 -23.32
CA GLY A 73 -2.44 -5.26 -23.76
C GLY A 73 -2.76 -6.02 -25.04
N GLN A 74 -1.84 -6.07 -26.01
CA GLN A 74 -1.99 -6.87 -27.22
C GLN A 74 -1.95 -8.37 -26.92
N ARG A 75 -0.97 -8.82 -26.13
CA ARG A 75 -0.76 -10.23 -25.77
C ARG A 75 -1.94 -10.81 -24.98
N HIS A 76 -2.44 -10.08 -24.00
CA HIS A 76 -3.46 -10.53 -23.06
C HIS A 76 -4.86 -9.97 -23.36
N GLN A 77 -4.98 -9.19 -24.44
CA GLN A 77 -6.24 -8.69 -24.97
C GLN A 77 -7.05 -7.82 -24.00
N PHE A 78 -6.36 -6.93 -23.27
CA PHE A 78 -6.98 -5.88 -22.47
C PHE A 78 -6.77 -4.50 -23.10
N LYS A 79 -7.73 -3.58 -22.87
CA LYS A 79 -7.63 -2.17 -23.25
C LYS A 79 -6.92 -1.40 -22.15
N ILE A 80 -6.21 -0.35 -22.52
CA ILE A 80 -5.45 0.50 -21.62
C ILE A 80 -5.95 1.92 -21.73
N ASN A 81 -6.31 2.50 -20.59
CA ASN A 81 -6.41 3.93 -20.41
C ASN A 81 -5.31 4.36 -19.46
N SER A 82 -4.49 5.33 -19.83
CA SER A 82 -3.40 5.79 -18.99
C SER A 82 -3.41 7.29 -18.80
N ARG A 83 -3.00 7.71 -17.62
CA ARG A 83 -2.80 9.12 -17.26
C ARG A 83 -1.55 9.29 -16.42
N GLU A 84 -0.96 10.46 -16.50
CA GLU A 84 0.16 10.85 -15.67
C GLU A 84 -0.31 11.90 -14.67
N LEU A 85 0.00 11.70 -13.41
CA LEU A 85 -0.27 12.64 -12.33
C LEU A 85 1.04 12.87 -11.59
N GLU A 86 1.62 14.08 -11.78
CA GLU A 86 2.87 14.50 -11.14
C GLU A 86 3.99 13.47 -11.26
N VAL A 87 4.09 12.59 -10.28
CA VAL A 87 5.15 11.59 -10.14
C VAL A 87 4.66 10.15 -10.34
N VAL A 88 3.39 9.97 -10.72
CA VAL A 88 2.78 8.64 -10.85
C VAL A 88 2.21 8.46 -12.25
N ARG A 89 2.59 7.36 -12.91
CA ARG A 89 1.96 6.87 -14.15
C ARG A 89 0.92 5.83 -13.81
N ILE A 90 -0.35 6.13 -14.09
CA ILE A 90 -1.50 5.30 -13.78
C ILE A 90 -1.96 4.60 -15.05
N PHE A 91 -2.18 3.29 -14.97
CA PHE A 91 -2.78 2.49 -16.02
C PHE A 91 -4.07 1.85 -15.49
N LEU A 92 -5.17 2.08 -16.20
CA LEU A 92 -6.43 1.39 -15.98
C LEU A 92 -6.61 0.36 -17.11
N LEU A 93 -6.49 -0.90 -16.76
CA LEU A 93 -6.62 -2.04 -17.67
C LEU A 93 -8.06 -2.52 -17.65
N GLU A 94 -8.69 -2.63 -18.82
CA GLU A 94 -10.04 -3.18 -18.97
C GLU A 94 -9.97 -4.48 -19.76
N PHE A 95 -10.29 -5.59 -19.09
CA PHE A 95 -10.29 -6.92 -19.68
C PHE A 95 -11.57 -7.22 -20.47
N LYS A 96 -11.58 -8.29 -21.27
CA LYS A 96 -12.73 -8.69 -22.09
C LYS A 96 -14.02 -8.94 -21.28
N ASP A 97 -13.88 -9.45 -20.07
CA ASP A 97 -14.95 -9.69 -19.10
C ASP A 97 -15.43 -8.41 -18.38
N LYS A 98 -14.92 -7.23 -18.82
CA LYS A 98 -15.16 -5.91 -18.24
C LYS A 98 -14.59 -5.70 -16.83
N GLU A 99 -13.89 -6.67 -16.28
CA GLU A 99 -13.10 -6.42 -15.07
C GLU A 99 -12.04 -5.38 -15.33
N LYS A 100 -11.77 -4.56 -14.31
CA LYS A 100 -10.78 -3.50 -14.39
C LYS A 100 -9.68 -3.74 -13.35
N LEU A 101 -8.45 -3.46 -13.74
CA LEU A 101 -7.30 -3.49 -12.86
C LEU A 101 -6.54 -2.17 -13.00
N LYS A 102 -6.29 -1.52 -11.89
CA LYS A 102 -5.45 -0.33 -11.82
C LYS A 102 -4.02 -0.76 -11.48
N VAL A 103 -3.05 -0.22 -12.25
CA VAL A 103 -1.62 -0.45 -12.04
C VAL A 103 -0.91 0.90 -12.01
N ASP A 104 -0.24 1.19 -10.92
CA ASP A 104 0.47 2.44 -10.72
C ASP A 104 1.98 2.22 -10.71
N PHE A 105 2.71 3.07 -11.44
CA PHE A 105 4.15 3.20 -11.35
C PHE A 105 4.50 4.59 -10.84
N GLY A 106 5.07 4.68 -9.65
CA GLY A 106 5.31 5.95 -8.98
C GLY A 106 6.78 6.21 -8.68
N TYR A 107 7.23 7.45 -8.89
CA TYR A 107 8.46 7.96 -8.32
C TYR A 107 8.20 8.34 -6.86
N TYR A 108 8.91 7.67 -5.94
CA TYR A 108 8.74 7.86 -4.50
C TYR A 108 10.12 8.04 -3.87
N PRO A 109 10.62 9.30 -3.79
CA PRO A 109 12.03 9.61 -3.50
C PRO A 109 12.42 9.42 -2.02
N TYR A 110 11.71 8.57 -1.31
CA TYR A 110 11.97 8.27 0.08
C TYR A 110 12.61 6.88 0.21
N LYS A 111 13.80 6.82 0.76
CA LYS A 111 14.48 5.55 0.99
C LYS A 111 13.68 4.68 1.93
N ARG A 112 13.61 3.40 1.61
CA ARG A 112 13.01 2.41 2.49
C ARG A 112 13.83 2.28 3.76
N LEU A 113 13.13 2.13 4.88
CA LEU A 113 13.74 2.01 6.21
C LEU A 113 14.30 0.62 6.44
N GLU A 114 13.68 -0.40 5.86
CA GLU A 114 14.06 -1.79 5.99
C GLU A 114 14.17 -2.49 4.64
N GLN A 115 14.96 -3.54 4.61
CA GLN A 115 15.00 -4.43 3.46
C GLN A 115 13.74 -5.31 3.48
N GLY A 116 12.88 -5.13 2.47
CA GLY A 116 11.69 -5.95 2.31
C GLY A 116 11.97 -7.35 1.78
N ARG A 117 10.91 -8.10 1.49
CA ARG A 117 11.03 -9.44 0.91
C ARG A 117 11.37 -9.39 -0.57
N ILE A 118 11.95 -10.48 -1.07
CA ILE A 118 12.07 -10.75 -2.52
C ILE A 118 11.26 -12.00 -2.79
N ILE A 119 10.23 -11.89 -3.63
CA ILE A 119 9.37 -13.00 -4.02
C ILE A 119 9.40 -13.10 -5.54
N ASP A 120 9.78 -14.25 -6.06
CA ASP A 120 9.91 -14.48 -7.52
C ASP A 120 10.76 -13.40 -8.23
N SER A 121 11.83 -12.96 -7.60
CA SER A 121 12.73 -11.90 -8.06
C SER A 121 12.14 -10.47 -8.07
N VAL A 122 10.92 -10.27 -7.59
CA VAL A 122 10.32 -8.94 -7.39
C VAL A 122 10.60 -8.48 -5.96
N LYS A 123 11.08 -7.25 -5.82
CA LYS A 123 11.25 -6.61 -4.51
C LYS A 123 9.87 -6.26 -3.96
N ILE A 124 9.60 -6.60 -2.72
CA ILE A 124 8.38 -6.24 -2.00
C ILE A 124 8.75 -5.27 -0.90
N ASP A 125 7.98 -4.24 -0.71
CA ASP A 125 8.19 -3.28 0.39
C ASP A 125 8.14 -3.98 1.76
N SER A 126 8.87 -3.48 2.75
CA SER A 126 8.84 -4.07 4.08
C SER A 126 7.49 -3.84 4.77
N LEU A 127 7.13 -4.72 5.70
CA LEU A 127 5.92 -4.51 6.49
C LEU A 127 5.98 -3.20 7.28
N PHE A 128 7.18 -2.86 7.79
CA PHE A 128 7.40 -1.64 8.54
C PHE A 128 7.29 -0.40 7.63
N ASP A 129 7.91 -0.41 6.45
CA ASP A 129 7.79 0.69 5.49
C ASP A 129 6.35 0.95 5.07
N ILE A 130 5.58 -0.13 4.79
CA ILE A 130 4.15 -0.01 4.48
C ILE A 130 3.39 0.59 5.68
N ALA A 131 3.70 0.18 6.91
CA ALA A 131 3.05 0.71 8.11
C ALA A 131 3.35 2.20 8.32
N VAL A 132 4.60 2.60 8.13
CA VAL A 132 5.02 4.01 8.18
C VAL A 132 4.32 4.84 7.11
N ASN A 133 4.23 4.32 5.88
CA ASN A 133 3.50 4.96 4.79
C ASN A 133 2.00 5.11 5.13
N LYS A 134 1.38 4.10 5.75
CA LYS A 134 -0.05 4.13 6.15
C LYS A 134 -0.31 5.16 7.25
N LEU A 135 0.57 5.26 8.26
CA LEU A 135 0.42 6.30 9.28
C LEU A 135 0.48 7.71 8.65
N GLN A 136 1.45 7.95 7.78
CA GLN A 136 1.57 9.21 7.07
C GLN A 136 0.35 9.49 6.16
N THR A 137 -0.19 8.45 5.51
CA THR A 137 -1.34 8.56 4.61
C THR A 137 -2.63 8.98 5.34
N ILE A 138 -2.94 8.43 6.52
CA ILE A 138 -4.15 8.82 7.28
C ILE A 138 -4.08 10.26 7.80
N HIS A 139 -2.87 10.78 7.98
CA HIS A 139 -2.68 12.18 8.29
C HIS A 139 -3.15 13.08 7.12
N GLN A 140 -2.87 12.67 5.87
CA GLN A 140 -3.14 13.47 4.67
C GLN A 140 -4.55 13.27 4.11
N ARG A 141 -5.09 12.04 4.11
CA ARG A 141 -6.37 11.72 3.48
C ARG A 141 -7.27 10.90 4.41
N ASN A 142 -8.56 10.83 4.04
CA ASN A 142 -9.58 10.09 4.77
C ASN A 142 -10.13 8.94 3.91
N ASN A 143 -9.44 7.79 3.89
CA ASN A 143 -9.87 6.60 3.16
C ASN A 143 -9.95 5.42 4.14
N VAL A 144 -11.11 4.78 4.25
CA VAL A 144 -11.36 3.68 5.16
C VAL A 144 -10.38 2.51 4.99
N LYS A 145 -9.94 2.22 3.76
CA LYS A 145 -8.94 1.17 3.50
C LYS A 145 -7.62 1.42 4.25
N ASP A 146 -7.18 2.69 4.35
CA ASP A 146 -5.94 3.04 5.04
C ASP A 146 -6.08 2.88 6.56
N PHE A 147 -7.24 3.18 7.11
CA PHE A 147 -7.54 2.97 8.54
C PHE A 147 -7.65 1.49 8.88
N VAL A 148 -8.31 0.70 8.04
CA VAL A 148 -8.35 -0.76 8.20
C VAL A 148 -6.94 -1.36 8.17
N ASP A 149 -6.13 -0.96 7.21
CA ASP A 149 -4.73 -1.41 7.11
C ASP A 149 -3.94 -1.05 8.38
N LEU A 150 -4.06 0.20 8.83
CA LEU A 150 -3.34 0.67 10.02
C LEU A 150 -3.86 0.02 11.32
N TYR A 151 -5.15 -0.34 11.41
CA TYR A 151 -5.69 -1.09 12.54
C TYR A 151 -4.93 -2.41 12.76
N PHE A 152 -4.70 -3.19 11.69
CA PHE A 152 -3.96 -4.45 11.79
C PHE A 152 -2.45 -4.23 11.99
N LEU A 153 -1.89 -3.16 11.43
CA LEU A 153 -0.48 -2.82 11.60
C LEU A 153 -0.16 -2.34 13.01
N LEU A 154 -1.06 -1.62 13.67
CA LEU A 154 -0.91 -1.19 15.07
C LEU A 154 -1.03 -2.34 16.10
N GLN A 155 -1.40 -3.53 15.66
CA GLN A 155 -1.28 -4.76 16.47
C GLN A 155 0.13 -5.37 16.41
N LYS A 156 1.00 -4.88 15.53
CA LYS A 156 2.37 -5.35 15.32
C LYS A 156 3.42 -4.31 15.67
N PHE A 157 3.09 -3.04 15.51
CA PHE A 157 3.97 -1.89 15.76
C PHE A 157 3.28 -0.90 16.70
N THR A 158 4.05 -0.21 17.52
CA THR A 158 3.49 0.89 18.30
C THR A 158 3.33 2.15 17.44
N VAL A 159 2.43 3.03 17.82
CA VAL A 159 2.29 4.33 17.12
C VAL A 159 3.61 5.13 17.17
N TRP A 160 4.36 4.99 18.24
CA TRP A 160 5.64 5.69 18.43
C TRP A 160 6.72 5.19 17.48
N ASP A 161 6.81 3.86 17.27
CA ASP A 161 7.70 3.28 16.26
C ASP A 161 7.39 3.83 14.87
N LEU A 162 6.09 3.91 14.53
CA LEU A 162 5.66 4.41 13.23
C LEU A 162 5.89 5.92 13.08
N MET A 163 5.70 6.71 14.14
CA MET A 163 6.00 8.14 14.12
C MET A 163 7.50 8.40 13.94
N GLU A 164 8.35 7.64 14.61
CA GLU A 164 9.81 7.73 14.41
C GLU A 164 10.18 7.29 12.97
N GLY A 165 9.55 6.24 12.46
CA GLY A 165 9.68 5.84 11.06
C GLY A 165 9.31 6.95 10.07
N VAL A 166 8.20 7.68 10.33
CA VAL A 166 7.80 8.83 9.52
C VAL A 166 8.84 9.94 9.58
N LYS A 167 9.37 10.24 10.78
CA LYS A 167 10.42 11.25 10.97
C LYS A 167 11.68 10.90 10.16
N VAL A 168 12.15 9.67 10.24
CA VAL A 168 13.34 9.22 9.52
C VAL A 168 13.11 9.21 8.01
N LYS A 169 11.99 8.64 7.56
CA LYS A 169 11.70 8.43 6.13
C LYS A 169 11.37 9.73 5.40
N PHE A 170 10.50 10.55 5.97
CA PHE A 170 9.96 11.74 5.32
C PHE A 170 10.61 13.04 5.81
N ARG A 171 11.50 12.96 6.81
CA ARG A 171 12.06 14.13 7.50
C ARG A 171 10.98 15.06 8.04
N MET A 172 9.89 14.48 8.51
CA MET A 172 8.70 15.15 9.01
C MET A 172 8.39 14.66 10.41
N GLU A 173 8.32 15.56 11.36
CA GLU A 173 7.90 15.25 12.72
C GLU A 173 6.38 15.29 12.82
N LEU A 174 5.78 14.15 13.16
CA LEU A 174 4.35 14.08 13.43
C LEU A 174 4.09 14.48 14.89
N ASP A 175 3.22 15.46 15.06
CA ASP A 175 2.74 15.82 16.40
C ASP A 175 1.66 14.81 16.85
N PRO A 176 1.79 14.24 18.08
CA PRO A 176 0.78 13.35 18.64
C PRO A 176 -0.64 13.90 18.64
N TYR A 177 -0.80 15.22 18.78
CA TYR A 177 -2.11 15.89 18.72
C TYR A 177 -2.75 15.77 17.33
N THR A 178 -1.97 16.02 16.29
CA THR A 178 -2.43 15.90 14.90
C THR A 178 -2.76 14.45 14.52
N ILE A 179 -2.00 13.48 15.02
CA ILE A 179 -2.31 12.05 14.82
C ILE A 179 -3.58 11.65 15.59
N SER A 180 -3.75 12.14 16.82
CA SER A 180 -4.96 11.94 17.61
C SER A 180 -6.20 12.48 16.86
N ALA A 181 -6.10 13.68 16.29
CA ALA A 181 -7.17 14.25 15.46
C ALA A 181 -7.40 13.45 14.16
N ALA A 182 -6.35 12.94 13.54
CA ALA A 182 -6.47 12.09 12.36
C ALA A 182 -7.21 10.78 12.67
N TYR A 183 -6.98 10.15 13.82
CA TYR A 183 -7.69 8.95 14.25
C TYR A 183 -9.20 9.17 14.37
N LEU A 184 -9.65 10.35 14.82
CA LEU A 184 -11.07 10.68 14.94
C LEU A 184 -11.79 10.77 13.59
N LYS A 185 -11.08 10.85 12.47
CA LYS A 185 -11.68 10.75 11.13
C LYS A 185 -12.42 9.40 10.93
N ALA A 186 -12.02 8.35 11.68
CA ALA A 186 -12.67 7.03 11.61
C ALA A 186 -14.16 7.06 11.97
N GLU A 187 -14.61 8.02 12.78
CA GLU A 187 -16.02 8.19 13.15
C GLU A 187 -16.93 8.45 11.93
N LYS A 188 -16.38 8.99 10.84
CA LYS A 188 -17.12 9.37 9.64
C LYS A 188 -17.31 8.22 8.63
N PHE A 189 -16.70 7.07 8.84
CA PHE A 189 -16.87 5.95 7.93
C PHE A 189 -18.24 5.31 8.09
N GLU A 190 -18.83 4.89 6.99
CA GLU A 190 -20.13 4.25 6.94
C GLU A 190 -20.01 2.75 6.63
N ASP A 191 -18.98 2.37 5.86
CA ASP A 191 -18.74 1.01 5.40
C ASP A 191 -17.29 0.59 5.57
N LEU A 192 -17.04 -0.71 5.58
CA LEU A 192 -15.72 -1.32 5.51
C LEU A 192 -15.44 -1.82 4.09
N PRO A 193 -14.17 -1.95 3.67
CA PRO A 193 -13.82 -2.72 2.48
C PRO A 193 -14.22 -4.19 2.66
N ILE A 194 -14.14 -4.99 1.60
CA ILE A 194 -14.38 -6.43 1.71
C ILE A 194 -13.31 -7.06 2.59
N MET A 195 -13.71 -7.47 3.77
CA MET A 195 -12.82 -8.06 4.78
C MET A 195 -12.66 -9.57 4.55
N LEU A 196 -11.44 -10.08 4.74
CA LEU A 196 -11.11 -11.51 4.72
C LEU A 196 -10.96 -12.08 6.13
N VAL A 197 -10.82 -11.20 7.13
CA VAL A 197 -10.81 -11.54 8.56
C VAL A 197 -11.90 -10.74 9.27
N PRO A 198 -12.41 -11.23 10.39
CA PRO A 198 -13.46 -10.53 11.13
C PRO A 198 -13.01 -9.15 11.61
N LEU A 199 -13.75 -8.14 11.27
CA LEU A 199 -13.68 -6.78 11.77
C LEU A 199 -15.00 -6.10 11.45
N ASN A 200 -15.62 -5.43 12.42
CA ASN A 200 -16.81 -4.63 12.19
C ASN A 200 -16.52 -3.12 12.35
N LEU A 201 -17.38 -2.31 11.78
CA LEU A 201 -17.18 -0.87 11.72
C LEU A 201 -17.15 -0.22 13.12
N LEU A 202 -17.98 -0.71 14.04
CA LEU A 202 -18.02 -0.18 15.41
C LEU A 202 -16.71 -0.47 16.15
N GLU A 203 -16.15 -1.66 15.97
CA GLU A 203 -14.86 -2.06 16.54
C GLU A 203 -13.75 -1.14 16.01
N LEU A 204 -13.70 -0.90 14.69
CA LEU A 204 -12.72 0.02 14.08
C LEU A 204 -12.85 1.43 14.68
N LYS A 205 -14.06 1.98 14.78
CA LYS A 205 -14.32 3.30 15.34
C LYS A 205 -13.87 3.41 16.80
N ASN A 206 -14.27 2.42 17.62
CA ASN A 206 -13.91 2.40 19.04
C ASN A 206 -12.39 2.30 19.24
N PHE A 207 -11.71 1.46 18.46
CA PHE A 207 -10.26 1.35 18.50
C PHE A 207 -9.57 2.70 18.27
N TYR A 208 -9.95 3.42 17.22
CA TYR A 208 -9.33 4.72 16.92
C TYR A 208 -9.71 5.81 17.92
N LYS A 209 -10.93 5.78 18.43
CA LYS A 209 -11.37 6.69 19.51
C LYS A 209 -10.55 6.50 20.79
N ASP A 210 -10.28 5.26 21.16
CA ASP A 210 -9.47 4.96 22.35
C ASP A 210 -8.00 5.30 22.14
N LEU A 211 -7.45 5.06 20.94
CA LEU A 211 -6.11 5.51 20.61
C LEU A 211 -5.98 7.03 20.63
N ALA A 212 -6.97 7.75 20.09
CA ALA A 212 -7.00 9.20 20.10
C ALA A 212 -6.99 9.76 21.53
N LYS A 213 -7.77 9.18 22.44
CA LYS A 213 -7.79 9.55 23.87
C LYS A 213 -6.44 9.29 24.54
N LYS A 214 -5.88 8.09 24.32
CA LYS A 214 -4.57 7.71 24.91
C LYS A 214 -3.46 8.63 24.44
N LEU A 215 -3.39 8.90 23.15
CA LEU A 215 -2.35 9.73 22.56
C LEU A 215 -2.51 11.20 22.99
N GLY A 216 -3.74 11.75 22.95
CA GLY A 216 -4.02 13.11 23.38
C GLY A 216 -3.70 13.33 24.86
N SER A 217 -4.03 12.35 25.74
CA SER A 217 -3.73 12.47 27.16
C SER A 217 -2.25 12.35 27.50
N SER A 218 -1.43 11.73 26.65
CA SER A 218 0.01 11.64 26.85
C SER A 218 0.73 12.98 26.66
N VAL A 219 0.14 13.90 25.90
CA VAL A 219 0.68 15.24 25.63
C VAL A 219 0.38 16.22 26.77
N VAL A 220 -0.76 16.05 27.44
CA VAL A 220 -1.19 16.97 28.54
C VAL A 220 -0.42 16.74 29.85
N LYS A 221 0.29 15.62 29.98
CA LYS A 221 1.06 15.24 31.19
C LYS A 221 2.53 15.70 31.18
N LYS A 222 2.93 16.46 30.20
CA LYS A 222 4.24 17.15 30.15
C LYS A 222 4.06 18.63 30.44
#